data_b5341f58975d453c483f28bb335c0996
#
_entry.id   b5341f58975d453c483f28bb335c0996
#
_cell.length_a   1.000
_cell.length_b   1.000
_cell.length_c   1.000
_cell.angle_alpha   90.00
_cell.angle_beta   90.00
_cell.angle_gamma   90.00
#
_symmetry.space_group_name_H-M   'P 1'
#
loop_
_entity.id
_entity.type
_entity.pdbx_description
1 polymer ?
#
loop_
_entity_poly.entity_id
_entity_poly.type
_entity_poly.pdbx_seq_one_letter_code
_entity_poly.pdbx_strand_id
1 'polypeptide(L)'
;MNGGAFDGAAGTVAAIEVMRVLTENNFRNDYPLEIIAMNAEEGATFGPSTGVSNSRAMMGTMTEEELKTVKNRFGQTKLEAMAEYGLVPDLEAAKRDPKTIKNFIELHVEQGPVLDRGNIEVGLIKYLAGIGRYKIRFYGATADSTAPMTNRKDALVGAAYFINAFDAKIKALGSSVTGCVGRLDIVPNSNQFVPEYVEGKIEIRTFTKEIVESVNFNELILSILNEVEENYQLKTELEEIKRINYPNPTGPSIMNADNVKKMEAICNQLGYSHSIINNGTGHDSMIMTDFVDTNMIYVPSKNGGVSHCPEEWTDYEDIKKGADVLLHLVMELSKQE
;
A
#
# COMPACT_ATOMS: atom_id res chain seq x y z
N MET A 1 -10.10 -2.03 -15.77
CA MET A 1 -8.78 -1.80 -15.21
C MET A 1 -7.87 -2.86 -15.79
N ASN A 2 -6.76 -2.48 -16.32
CA ASN A 2 -5.75 -3.40 -16.83
C ASN A 2 -4.78 -3.68 -15.69
N GLY A 3 -4.39 -4.93 -15.48
CA GLY A 3 -3.18 -5.26 -14.73
C GLY A 3 -1.97 -4.83 -15.54
N GLY A 4 -0.83 -4.61 -14.91
CA GLY A 4 0.42 -4.36 -15.62
C GLY A 4 0.93 -5.60 -16.35
N ALA A 5 1.83 -5.41 -17.29
CA ALA A 5 2.52 -6.52 -17.96
C ALA A 5 3.65 -7.12 -17.11
N PHE A 6 4.20 -6.33 -16.20
CA PHE A 6 5.35 -6.66 -15.36
C PHE A 6 5.01 -6.68 -13.86
N ASP A 7 3.98 -5.92 -13.49
CA ASP A 7 3.50 -5.83 -12.13
C ASP A 7 3.10 -7.21 -11.59
N GLY A 8 3.73 -7.62 -10.47
CA GLY A 8 3.65 -8.97 -9.91
C GLY A 8 4.32 -10.06 -10.75
N ALA A 9 4.16 -10.03 -12.08
CA ALA A 9 4.67 -11.06 -12.98
C ALA A 9 6.22 -11.10 -13.01
N ALA A 10 6.87 -9.94 -13.04
CA ALA A 10 8.33 -9.85 -13.06
C ALA A 10 8.97 -10.52 -11.83
N GLY A 11 8.43 -10.29 -10.65
CA GLY A 11 8.91 -10.90 -9.41
C GLY A 11 8.74 -12.41 -9.39
N THR A 12 7.58 -12.90 -9.81
CA THR A 12 7.30 -14.35 -9.88
C THR A 12 8.25 -15.05 -10.86
N VAL A 13 8.44 -14.48 -12.07
CA VAL A 13 9.35 -15.05 -13.07
C VAL A 13 10.80 -15.00 -12.60
N ALA A 14 11.24 -13.90 -11.99
CA ALA A 14 12.57 -13.77 -11.40
C ALA A 14 12.83 -14.84 -10.32
N ALA A 15 11.86 -15.08 -9.44
CA ALA A 15 11.98 -16.14 -8.43
C ALA A 15 12.11 -17.53 -9.03
N ILE A 16 11.35 -17.84 -10.09
CA ILE A 16 11.46 -19.10 -10.83
C ILE A 16 12.84 -19.22 -11.47
N GLU A 17 13.36 -18.16 -12.07
CA GLU A 17 14.69 -18.14 -12.70
C GLU A 17 15.79 -18.36 -11.66
N VAL A 18 15.72 -17.69 -10.50
CA VAL A 18 16.65 -17.91 -9.39
C VAL A 18 16.68 -19.39 -8.99
N MET A 19 15.52 -20.04 -8.81
CA MET A 19 15.47 -21.47 -8.49
C MET A 19 16.03 -22.34 -9.59
N ARG A 20 15.80 -21.99 -10.87
CA ARG A 20 16.39 -22.70 -12.02
C ARG A 20 17.92 -22.63 -11.96
N VAL A 21 18.49 -21.42 -11.78
CA VAL A 21 19.94 -21.21 -11.68
C VAL A 21 20.53 -21.98 -10.51
N LEU A 22 19.94 -21.94 -9.33
CA LEU A 22 20.41 -22.69 -8.16
C LEU A 22 20.42 -24.21 -8.43
N THR A 23 19.37 -24.72 -9.06
CA THR A 23 19.22 -26.14 -9.38
C THR A 23 20.26 -26.59 -10.41
N GLU A 24 20.43 -25.86 -11.53
CA GLU A 24 21.38 -26.17 -12.58
C GLU A 24 22.83 -26.13 -12.10
N ASN A 25 23.14 -25.28 -11.11
CA ASN A 25 24.47 -25.20 -10.52
C ASN A 25 24.65 -26.12 -9.31
N ASN A 26 23.69 -27.01 -9.03
CA ASN A 26 23.73 -27.94 -7.89
C ASN A 26 23.99 -27.23 -6.55
N PHE A 27 23.45 -26.01 -6.40
CA PHE A 27 23.57 -25.28 -5.14
C PHE A 27 22.83 -26.02 -4.03
N ARG A 28 23.49 -26.20 -2.90
CA ARG A 28 22.89 -26.83 -1.73
C ARG A 28 22.54 -25.78 -0.69
N ASN A 29 21.27 -25.61 -0.43
CA ASN A 29 20.71 -24.79 0.64
C ASN A 29 20.52 -25.63 1.90
N ASP A 30 20.68 -25.00 3.05
CA ASP A 30 20.44 -25.65 4.35
C ASP A 30 18.98 -25.43 4.81
N TYR A 31 18.34 -24.37 4.32
CA TYR A 31 16.92 -24.10 4.53
C TYR A 31 16.11 -24.32 3.24
N PRO A 32 14.89 -24.88 3.32
CA PRO A 32 14.02 -25.03 2.15
C PRO A 32 13.74 -23.66 1.49
N LEU A 33 13.65 -23.65 0.17
CA LEU A 33 13.25 -22.49 -0.61
C LEU A 33 11.88 -22.77 -1.22
N GLU A 34 10.96 -21.82 -1.09
CA GLU A 34 9.61 -21.89 -1.64
C GLU A 34 9.38 -20.66 -2.52
N ILE A 35 8.89 -20.86 -3.75
CA ILE A 35 8.42 -19.79 -4.63
C ILE A 35 6.92 -19.65 -4.44
N ILE A 36 6.45 -18.43 -4.26
CA ILE A 36 5.03 -18.15 -4.09
C ILE A 36 4.60 -17.13 -5.14
N ALA A 37 3.68 -17.53 -6.01
CA ALA A 37 2.96 -16.58 -6.86
C ALA A 37 1.74 -16.09 -6.08
N MET A 38 1.84 -14.88 -5.51
CA MET A 38 0.75 -14.27 -4.76
C MET A 38 -0.40 -13.89 -5.69
N ASN A 39 -1.60 -14.31 -5.34
CA ASN A 39 -2.81 -14.02 -6.12
C ASN A 39 -3.69 -13.00 -5.38
N ALA A 40 -4.44 -12.20 -6.13
CA ALA A 40 -5.37 -11.21 -5.58
C ALA A 40 -4.69 -10.16 -4.67
N GLU A 41 -3.46 -9.75 -5.02
CA GLU A 41 -2.73 -8.68 -4.33
C GLU A 41 -3.47 -7.36 -4.45
N GLU A 42 -3.88 -6.97 -5.65
CA GLU A 42 -4.42 -5.67 -6.03
C GLU A 42 -5.73 -5.27 -5.32
N GLY A 43 -6.52 -6.24 -4.89
CA GLY A 43 -7.83 -5.99 -4.30
C GLY A 43 -8.85 -5.37 -5.25
N ALA A 44 -8.52 -5.21 -6.54
CA ALA A 44 -9.37 -4.52 -7.51
C ALA A 44 -10.74 -5.17 -7.71
N THR A 45 -10.84 -6.47 -7.58
CA THR A 45 -12.08 -7.23 -7.78
C THR A 45 -13.06 -7.03 -6.63
N PHE A 46 -12.60 -7.03 -5.39
CA PHE A 46 -13.44 -6.94 -4.18
C PHE A 46 -13.29 -5.62 -3.42
N GLY A 47 -12.60 -4.64 -4.01
CA GLY A 47 -12.40 -3.30 -3.46
C GLY A 47 -11.03 -3.10 -2.81
N PRO A 48 -10.59 -1.85 -2.71
CA PRO A 48 -9.20 -1.48 -2.37
C PRO A 48 -8.79 -1.83 -0.92
N SER A 49 -9.74 -2.15 -0.05
CA SER A 49 -9.45 -2.58 1.33
C SER A 49 -9.24 -4.09 1.47
N THR A 50 -9.31 -4.84 0.37
CA THR A 50 -9.30 -6.30 0.36
C THR A 50 -8.13 -6.91 -0.41
N GLY A 51 -7.13 -6.11 -0.79
CA GLY A 51 -5.90 -6.55 -1.43
C GLY A 51 -5.04 -7.43 -0.52
N VAL A 52 -3.91 -7.87 -1.05
CA VAL A 52 -2.92 -8.74 -0.39
C VAL A 52 -3.56 -9.97 0.24
N SER A 53 -4.53 -10.56 -0.47
CA SER A 53 -5.39 -11.63 0.07
C SER A 53 -4.61 -12.88 0.43
N ASN A 54 -3.58 -13.23 -0.35
CA ASN A 54 -2.79 -14.44 -0.10
C ASN A 54 -1.90 -14.31 1.12
N SER A 55 -1.13 -13.24 1.26
CA SER A 55 -0.30 -13.02 2.45
C SER A 55 -1.15 -12.94 3.71
N ARG A 56 -2.34 -12.33 3.64
CA ARG A 56 -3.29 -12.28 4.75
C ARG A 56 -3.82 -13.66 5.13
N ALA A 57 -4.14 -14.51 4.15
CA ALA A 57 -4.54 -15.89 4.41
C ALA A 57 -3.38 -16.70 5.01
N MET A 58 -2.18 -16.58 4.45
CA MET A 58 -0.96 -17.24 4.94
C MET A 58 -0.64 -16.84 6.39
N MET A 59 -0.78 -15.58 6.73
CA MET A 59 -0.49 -15.10 8.10
C MET A 59 -1.70 -15.14 9.04
N GLY A 60 -2.82 -15.74 8.60
CA GLY A 60 -4.01 -15.94 9.42
C GLY A 60 -4.75 -14.67 9.79
N THR A 61 -4.59 -13.58 9.02
CA THR A 61 -5.30 -12.30 9.25
C THR A 61 -6.56 -12.16 8.41
N MET A 62 -6.81 -13.05 7.46
CA MET A 62 -8.09 -13.14 6.73
C MET A 62 -9.12 -13.90 7.57
N THR A 63 -10.38 -13.47 7.53
CA THR A 63 -11.46 -14.10 8.29
C THR A 63 -12.49 -14.76 7.37
N GLU A 64 -13.18 -15.77 7.88
CA GLU A 64 -14.32 -16.37 7.18
C GLU A 64 -15.45 -15.36 6.95
N GLU A 65 -15.64 -14.40 7.86
CA GLU A 65 -16.64 -13.37 7.68
C GLU A 65 -16.32 -12.48 6.49
N GLU A 66 -15.05 -12.14 6.28
CA GLU A 66 -14.63 -11.40 5.10
C GLU A 66 -14.95 -12.18 3.82
N LEU A 67 -14.68 -13.48 3.79
CA LEU A 67 -15.02 -14.33 2.64
C LEU A 67 -16.52 -14.34 2.34
N LYS A 68 -17.36 -14.29 3.37
CA LYS A 68 -18.83 -14.39 3.28
C LYS A 68 -19.52 -13.04 3.02
N THR A 69 -18.89 -11.91 3.39
CA THR A 69 -19.55 -10.59 3.38
C THR A 69 -19.01 -9.62 2.37
N VAL A 70 -17.71 -9.69 2.05
CA VAL A 70 -17.10 -8.77 1.09
C VAL A 70 -17.49 -9.14 -0.32
N LYS A 71 -18.09 -8.17 -1.03
CA LYS A 71 -18.66 -8.36 -2.37
C LYS A 71 -17.88 -7.60 -3.44
N ASN A 72 -17.79 -8.21 -4.60
CA ASN A 72 -17.33 -7.54 -5.81
C ASN A 72 -18.41 -6.59 -6.36
N ARG A 73 -18.08 -5.87 -7.45
CA ARG A 73 -19.00 -4.94 -8.12
C ARG A 73 -20.27 -5.59 -8.70
N PHE A 74 -20.31 -6.92 -8.78
CA PHE A 74 -21.46 -7.67 -9.27
C PHE A 74 -22.30 -8.25 -8.12
N GLY A 75 -21.96 -7.95 -6.87
CA GLY A 75 -22.68 -8.42 -5.68
C GLY A 75 -22.27 -9.81 -5.20
N GLN A 76 -21.29 -10.46 -5.84
CA GLN A 76 -20.78 -11.78 -5.50
C GLN A 76 -19.75 -11.67 -4.39
N THR A 77 -19.86 -12.52 -3.38
CA THR A 77 -18.88 -12.61 -2.28
C THR A 77 -17.58 -13.30 -2.71
N LYS A 78 -16.50 -13.11 -1.95
CA LYS A 78 -15.25 -13.86 -2.18
C LYS A 78 -15.48 -15.38 -2.15
N LEU A 79 -16.26 -15.85 -1.18
CA LEU A 79 -16.61 -17.26 -1.04
C LEU A 79 -17.32 -17.83 -2.28
N GLU A 80 -18.33 -17.10 -2.79
CA GLU A 80 -19.07 -17.48 -3.98
C GLU A 80 -18.17 -17.48 -5.24
N ALA A 81 -17.29 -16.49 -5.37
CA ALA A 81 -16.34 -16.43 -6.48
C ALA A 81 -15.33 -17.58 -6.46
N MET A 82 -14.81 -17.92 -5.29
CA MET A 82 -13.90 -19.06 -5.13
C MET A 82 -14.59 -20.38 -5.47
N ALA A 83 -15.82 -20.58 -5.02
CA ALA A 83 -16.62 -21.78 -5.32
C ALA A 83 -16.94 -21.89 -6.82
N GLU A 84 -17.28 -20.79 -7.49
CA GLU A 84 -17.52 -20.75 -8.94
C GLU A 84 -16.26 -21.12 -9.73
N TYR A 85 -15.07 -20.73 -9.23
CA TYR A 85 -13.79 -21.07 -9.83
C TYR A 85 -13.32 -22.51 -9.49
N GLY A 86 -14.11 -23.25 -8.71
CA GLY A 86 -13.81 -24.63 -8.32
C GLY A 86 -12.84 -24.75 -7.13
N LEU A 87 -12.62 -23.65 -6.39
CA LEU A 87 -11.77 -23.64 -5.21
C LEU A 87 -12.59 -23.97 -3.95
N VAL A 88 -11.97 -24.69 -3.04
CA VAL A 88 -12.51 -24.93 -1.69
C VAL A 88 -11.73 -24.05 -0.73
N PRO A 89 -12.31 -22.94 -0.22
CA PRO A 89 -11.62 -22.07 0.70
C PRO A 89 -11.43 -22.76 2.06
N ASP A 90 -10.18 -22.91 2.47
CA ASP A 90 -9.79 -23.43 3.77
C ASP A 90 -8.69 -22.53 4.34
N LEU A 91 -9.09 -21.60 5.22
CA LEU A 91 -8.17 -20.62 5.80
C LEU A 91 -7.16 -21.28 6.76
N GLU A 92 -7.54 -22.38 7.43
CA GLU A 92 -6.61 -23.09 8.31
C GLU A 92 -5.54 -23.83 7.49
N ALA A 93 -5.91 -24.44 6.36
CA ALA A 93 -4.95 -25.07 5.47
C ALA A 93 -4.03 -24.05 4.77
N ALA A 94 -4.52 -22.82 4.52
CA ALA A 94 -3.73 -21.74 3.93
C ALA A 94 -2.72 -21.13 4.91
N LYS A 95 -3.01 -21.22 6.22
CA LYS A 95 -2.21 -20.59 7.26
C LYS A 95 -0.83 -21.25 7.40
N ARG A 96 0.19 -20.43 7.51
CA ARG A 96 1.57 -20.83 7.80
C ARG A 96 1.95 -20.41 9.22
N ASP A 97 2.77 -21.24 9.88
CA ASP A 97 3.41 -20.83 11.13
C ASP A 97 4.57 -19.88 10.80
N PRO A 98 4.53 -18.60 11.21
CA PRO A 98 5.62 -17.65 10.93
C PRO A 98 6.99 -18.11 11.45
N LYS A 99 7.03 -18.93 12.50
CA LYS A 99 8.28 -19.46 13.06
C LYS A 99 8.99 -20.44 12.11
N THR A 100 8.30 -20.97 11.11
CA THR A 100 8.88 -21.85 10.09
C THR A 100 9.39 -21.09 8.87
N ILE A 101 9.19 -19.76 8.81
CA ILE A 101 9.61 -18.91 7.71
C ILE A 101 10.77 -18.04 8.21
N LYS A 102 11.97 -18.26 7.68
CA LYS A 102 13.15 -17.47 8.05
C LYS A 102 13.14 -16.09 7.43
N ASN A 103 12.82 -16.01 6.13
CA ASN A 103 12.78 -14.76 5.39
C ASN A 103 11.67 -14.81 4.33
N PHE A 104 11.09 -13.66 4.02
CA PHE A 104 10.25 -13.42 2.85
C PHE A 104 10.92 -12.35 1.99
N ILE A 105 11.12 -12.62 0.71
CA ILE A 105 11.79 -11.69 -0.20
C ILE A 105 10.94 -11.51 -1.43
N GLU A 106 10.65 -10.26 -1.78
CA GLU A 106 9.83 -9.89 -2.94
C GLU A 106 10.64 -9.02 -3.91
N LEU A 107 10.72 -9.44 -5.18
CA LEU A 107 11.22 -8.59 -6.24
C LEU A 107 10.02 -7.98 -6.97
N HIS A 108 10.08 -6.69 -7.25
CA HIS A 108 8.99 -5.98 -7.90
C HIS A 108 9.50 -4.86 -8.82
N VAL A 109 8.67 -4.40 -9.73
CA VAL A 109 8.90 -3.17 -10.49
C VAL A 109 8.63 -1.96 -9.57
N GLU A 110 9.33 -0.84 -9.79
CA GLU A 110 9.22 0.32 -8.89
C GLU A 110 7.83 0.94 -8.86
N GLN A 111 7.09 0.88 -9.96
CA GLN A 111 5.84 1.63 -10.16
C GLN A 111 6.03 3.15 -9.92
N GLY A 112 7.21 3.64 -10.24
CA GLY A 112 7.63 5.01 -10.03
C GLY A 112 8.80 5.39 -10.93
N PRO A 113 9.11 6.69 -11.03
CA PRO A 113 10.13 7.18 -11.96
C PRO A 113 11.51 7.37 -11.34
N VAL A 114 11.73 7.02 -10.08
CA VAL A 114 12.94 7.44 -9.35
C VAL A 114 14.18 6.71 -9.86
N LEU A 115 14.08 5.39 -10.01
CA LEU A 115 15.21 4.58 -10.46
C LEU A 115 15.58 4.90 -11.90
N ASP A 116 14.61 4.92 -12.80
CA ASP A 116 14.84 5.20 -14.21
C ASP A 116 15.43 6.60 -14.45
N ARG A 117 14.82 7.64 -13.84
CA ARG A 117 15.34 9.02 -13.95
C ARG A 117 16.70 9.21 -13.30
N GLY A 118 16.99 8.45 -12.26
CA GLY A 118 18.27 8.49 -11.55
C GLY A 118 19.36 7.65 -12.20
N ASN A 119 19.07 6.89 -13.25
CA ASN A 119 19.96 5.86 -13.81
C ASN A 119 20.45 4.89 -12.72
N ILE A 120 19.54 4.51 -11.82
CA ILE A 120 19.78 3.59 -10.71
C ILE A 120 19.26 2.22 -11.11
N GLU A 121 20.11 1.21 -11.02
CA GLU A 121 19.82 -0.12 -11.53
C GLU A 121 18.99 -0.98 -10.58
N VAL A 122 19.15 -0.75 -9.26
CA VAL A 122 18.43 -1.53 -8.22
C VAL A 122 17.95 -0.61 -7.11
N GLY A 123 16.70 -0.76 -6.72
CA GLY A 123 16.12 -0.12 -5.55
C GLY A 123 16.06 -1.08 -4.37
N LEU A 124 16.56 -0.68 -3.22
CA LEU A 124 16.49 -1.43 -1.98
C LEU A 124 15.47 -0.77 -1.06
N ILE A 125 14.42 -1.48 -0.72
CA ILE A 125 13.34 -0.90 0.08
C ILE A 125 13.69 -0.97 1.56
N LYS A 126 13.58 0.16 2.23
CA LYS A 126 13.72 0.25 3.68
C LYS A 126 12.37 0.30 4.37
N TYR A 127 11.42 1.05 3.80
CA TYR A 127 10.05 1.19 4.31
C TYR A 127 9.05 1.15 3.17
N LEU A 128 7.92 0.49 3.38
CA LEU A 128 6.68 0.70 2.62
C LEU A 128 5.77 1.63 3.41
N ALA A 129 5.06 2.53 2.73
CA ALA A 129 4.24 3.50 3.41
C ALA A 129 3.11 2.85 4.21
N GLY A 130 2.93 3.32 5.43
CA GLY A 130 1.68 3.13 6.15
C GLY A 130 0.56 3.93 5.49
N ILE A 131 -0.68 3.43 5.54
CA ILE A 131 -1.83 4.06 4.88
C ILE A 131 -2.96 4.24 5.88
N GLY A 132 -3.21 5.49 6.28
CA GLY A 132 -4.41 5.88 7.04
C GLY A 132 -5.51 6.38 6.11
N ARG A 133 -6.74 5.91 6.31
CA ARG A 133 -7.91 6.37 5.55
C ARG A 133 -8.99 6.86 6.50
N TYR A 134 -9.58 8.00 6.15
CA TYR A 134 -10.59 8.64 6.97
C TYR A 134 -11.75 9.13 6.11
N LYS A 135 -12.92 9.16 6.74
CA LYS A 135 -14.11 9.80 6.22
C LYS A 135 -14.43 10.98 7.15
N ILE A 136 -14.67 12.13 6.57
CA ILE A 136 -15.08 13.34 7.28
C ILE A 136 -16.44 13.78 6.77
N ARG A 137 -17.29 14.25 7.68
CA ARG A 137 -18.62 14.74 7.32
C ARG A 137 -18.82 16.11 7.93
N PHE A 138 -19.49 16.96 7.15
CA PHE A 138 -19.85 18.33 7.52
C PHE A 138 -21.37 18.45 7.39
N TYR A 139 -22.03 18.84 8.46
CA TYR A 139 -23.48 19.03 8.51
C TYR A 139 -23.78 20.52 8.69
N GLY A 140 -24.43 21.09 7.69
CA GLY A 140 -24.88 22.45 7.64
C GLY A 140 -26.41 22.55 7.56
N ALA A 141 -26.90 23.51 6.80
CA ALA A 141 -28.31 23.69 6.53
C ALA A 141 -28.54 24.21 5.12
N THR A 142 -29.47 23.60 4.40
CA THR A 142 -29.90 24.09 3.08
C THR A 142 -30.51 25.48 3.20
N ALA A 143 -30.12 26.37 2.31
CA ALA A 143 -30.71 27.68 2.10
C ALA A 143 -30.65 28.05 0.63
N ASP A 144 -31.50 28.94 0.18
CA ASP A 144 -31.39 29.54 -1.17
C ASP A 144 -30.11 30.37 -1.28
N SER A 145 -29.53 30.44 -2.47
CA SER A 145 -28.30 31.21 -2.74
C SER A 145 -28.43 32.72 -2.42
N THR A 146 -29.66 33.25 -2.38
CA THR A 146 -29.98 34.62 -2.01
C THR A 146 -30.04 34.84 -0.48
N ALA A 147 -30.00 33.78 0.34
CA ALA A 147 -30.00 33.91 1.79
C ALA A 147 -28.82 34.77 2.27
N PRO A 148 -28.99 35.58 3.34
CA PRO A 148 -27.94 36.46 3.85
C PRO A 148 -26.64 35.67 4.16
N MET A 149 -25.49 36.26 3.88
CA MET A 149 -24.18 35.63 4.16
C MET A 149 -23.92 35.41 5.66
N THR A 150 -24.60 36.22 6.51
CA THR A 150 -24.52 36.09 7.96
C THR A 150 -25.33 34.87 8.42
N ASN A 151 -24.75 34.10 9.33
CA ASN A 151 -25.37 32.90 9.93
C ASN A 151 -25.68 31.76 8.96
N ARG A 152 -25.04 31.74 7.77
CA ARG A 152 -25.11 30.55 6.90
C ARG A 152 -24.38 29.39 7.56
N LYS A 153 -24.99 28.22 7.48
CA LYS A 153 -24.36 26.95 7.83
C LYS A 153 -24.00 26.20 6.56
N ASP A 154 -22.98 26.70 5.86
CA ASP A 154 -22.55 26.20 4.56
C ASP A 154 -21.50 25.09 4.75
N ALA A 155 -21.94 23.84 4.56
CA ALA A 155 -21.10 22.65 4.72
C ALA A 155 -19.92 22.65 3.75
N LEU A 156 -20.09 23.22 2.53
CA LEU A 156 -19.02 23.24 1.53
C LEU A 156 -17.93 24.26 1.88
N VAL A 157 -18.31 25.42 2.44
CA VAL A 157 -17.32 26.41 2.92
C VAL A 157 -16.52 25.84 4.10
N GLY A 158 -17.18 25.12 5.02
CA GLY A 158 -16.47 24.40 6.08
C GLY A 158 -15.51 23.33 5.55
N ALA A 159 -15.95 22.56 4.57
CA ALA A 159 -15.10 21.56 3.92
C ALA A 159 -13.90 22.22 3.19
N ALA A 160 -14.10 23.33 2.51
CA ALA A 160 -13.02 24.07 1.86
C ALA A 160 -11.97 24.59 2.86
N TYR A 161 -12.42 25.14 4.00
CA TYR A 161 -11.51 25.50 5.10
C TYR A 161 -10.69 24.29 5.57
N PHE A 162 -11.38 23.17 5.85
CA PHE A 162 -10.74 21.93 6.28
C PHE A 162 -9.65 21.50 5.30
N ILE A 163 -9.96 21.44 4.00
CA ILE A 163 -9.01 21.01 2.96
C ILE A 163 -7.75 21.87 2.96
N ASN A 164 -7.89 23.21 3.02
CA ASN A 164 -6.75 24.10 3.06
C ASN A 164 -5.91 23.95 4.34
N ALA A 165 -6.56 23.83 5.50
CA ALA A 165 -5.87 23.66 6.77
C ALA A 165 -5.18 22.29 6.84
N PHE A 166 -5.82 21.23 6.36
CA PHE A 166 -5.25 19.89 6.28
C PHE A 166 -4.01 19.86 5.37
N ASP A 167 -4.09 20.40 4.16
CA ASP A 167 -2.96 20.48 3.24
C ASP A 167 -1.77 21.23 3.87
N ALA A 168 -2.03 22.35 4.53
CA ALA A 168 -1.00 23.12 5.23
C ALA A 168 -0.35 22.35 6.39
N LYS A 169 -1.15 21.67 7.22
CA LYS A 169 -0.64 20.88 8.34
C LYS A 169 0.17 19.65 7.86
N ILE A 170 -0.28 18.94 6.82
CA ILE A 170 0.47 17.84 6.24
C ILE A 170 1.80 18.32 5.64
N LYS A 171 1.80 19.42 4.89
CA LYS A 171 3.04 20.01 4.33
C LYS A 171 4.05 20.39 5.42
N ALA A 172 3.57 20.89 6.56
CA ALA A 172 4.44 21.25 7.68
C ALA A 172 5.16 20.06 8.34
N LEU A 173 4.66 18.83 8.16
CA LEU A 173 5.30 17.59 8.64
C LEU A 173 6.46 17.13 7.75
N GLY A 174 6.68 17.78 6.59
CA GLY A 174 7.79 17.47 5.69
C GLY A 174 7.55 16.25 4.79
N SER A 175 8.62 15.72 4.22
CA SER A 175 8.57 14.65 3.21
C SER A 175 8.27 13.25 3.73
N SER A 176 8.22 13.08 5.06
CA SER A 176 7.94 11.76 5.68
C SER A 176 6.46 11.40 5.71
N VAL A 177 5.59 12.30 5.23
CA VAL A 177 4.15 12.08 5.15
C VAL A 177 3.57 12.77 3.92
N THR A 178 2.55 12.16 3.35
CA THR A 178 1.69 12.80 2.34
C THR A 178 0.24 12.60 2.72
N GLY A 179 -0.63 13.49 2.25
CA GLY A 179 -2.06 13.37 2.50
C GLY A 179 -2.87 14.11 1.44
N CYS A 180 -4.04 13.58 1.14
CA CYS A 180 -4.98 14.25 0.24
C CYS A 180 -6.43 14.02 0.65
N VAL A 181 -7.29 14.97 0.29
CA VAL A 181 -8.74 14.79 0.26
C VAL A 181 -9.10 14.43 -1.18
N GLY A 182 -9.23 13.14 -1.46
CA GLY A 182 -9.37 12.62 -2.83
C GLY A 182 -10.81 12.56 -3.35
N ARG A 183 -11.81 12.79 -2.47
CA ARG A 183 -13.23 12.75 -2.84
C ARG A 183 -14.05 13.70 -1.99
N LEU A 184 -15.02 14.36 -2.63
CA LEU A 184 -16.09 15.11 -1.97
C LEU A 184 -17.45 14.74 -2.59
N ASP A 185 -18.39 14.36 -1.74
CA ASP A 185 -19.79 14.19 -2.10
C ASP A 185 -20.59 15.34 -1.45
N ILE A 186 -21.35 16.11 -2.23
CA ILE A 186 -21.99 17.37 -1.85
C ILE A 186 -23.50 17.26 -2.03
N VAL A 187 -24.29 17.73 -1.04
CA VAL A 187 -25.76 17.72 -1.08
C VAL A 187 -26.33 19.07 -0.61
N PRO A 188 -27.27 19.66 -1.36
CA PRO A 188 -27.54 19.44 -2.76
C PRO A 188 -26.38 20.01 -3.60
N ASN A 189 -25.92 19.26 -4.57
CA ASN A 189 -24.88 19.72 -5.49
C ASN A 189 -25.48 20.59 -6.60
N SER A 190 -25.86 21.81 -6.25
CA SER A 190 -26.58 22.76 -7.11
C SER A 190 -26.13 24.17 -6.82
N ASN A 191 -25.98 24.98 -7.87
CA ASN A 191 -25.58 26.41 -7.80
C ASN A 191 -26.63 27.34 -7.16
N GLN A 192 -27.85 26.86 -6.93
CA GLN A 192 -28.95 27.64 -6.39
C GLN A 192 -29.12 27.51 -4.88
N PHE A 193 -28.40 26.57 -4.23
CA PHE A 193 -28.59 26.26 -2.83
C PHE A 193 -27.26 26.25 -2.07
N VAL A 194 -27.32 26.67 -0.82
CA VAL A 194 -26.26 26.46 0.18
C VAL A 194 -26.22 24.97 0.53
N PRO A 195 -25.07 24.28 0.40
CA PRO A 195 -24.97 22.87 0.73
C PRO A 195 -25.19 22.59 2.22
N GLU A 196 -26.06 21.64 2.50
CA GLU A 196 -26.34 21.18 3.88
C GLU A 196 -25.46 20.03 4.32
N TYR A 197 -24.83 19.33 3.38
CA TYR A 197 -24.02 18.17 3.69
C TYR A 197 -22.84 18.03 2.72
N VAL A 198 -21.67 17.72 3.30
CA VAL A 198 -20.49 17.29 2.53
C VAL A 198 -19.86 16.10 3.22
N GLU A 199 -19.57 15.03 2.44
CA GLU A 199 -18.72 13.93 2.87
C GLU A 199 -17.42 13.97 2.09
N GLY A 200 -16.28 13.95 2.81
CA GLY A 200 -14.95 13.87 2.23
C GLY A 200 -14.25 12.56 2.59
N LYS A 201 -13.35 12.09 1.71
CA LYS A 201 -12.46 10.97 1.99
C LYS A 201 -11.03 11.43 1.95
N ILE A 202 -10.28 11.10 3.00
CA ILE A 202 -8.87 11.42 3.19
C ILE A 202 -8.06 10.14 3.09
N GLU A 203 -6.90 10.22 2.45
CA GLU A 203 -5.83 9.24 2.56
C GLU A 203 -4.56 9.94 3.04
N ILE A 204 -3.89 9.35 4.03
CA ILE A 204 -2.60 9.77 4.57
C ILE A 204 -1.62 8.62 4.36
N ARG A 205 -0.42 8.91 3.86
CA ARG A 205 0.67 7.96 3.74
C ARG A 205 1.85 8.40 4.57
N THR A 206 2.38 7.48 5.36
CA THR A 206 3.52 7.70 6.27
C THR A 206 4.70 6.85 5.82
N PHE A 207 5.89 7.46 5.75
CA PHE A 207 7.08 6.82 5.18
C PHE A 207 8.15 6.49 6.23
N THR A 208 7.98 6.92 7.47
CA THR A 208 8.94 6.63 8.54
C THR A 208 8.21 6.29 9.84
N LYS A 209 8.88 5.51 10.69
CA LYS A 209 8.34 5.14 12.00
C LYS A 209 8.20 6.35 12.91
N GLU A 210 9.17 7.27 12.85
CA GLU A 210 9.22 8.46 13.67
C GLU A 210 7.99 9.36 13.48
N ILE A 211 7.47 9.48 12.25
CA ILE A 211 6.27 10.29 12.00
C ILE A 211 5.04 9.68 12.65
N VAL A 212 4.91 8.34 12.63
CA VAL A 212 3.77 7.64 13.23
C VAL A 212 3.83 7.68 14.76
N GLU A 213 5.03 7.64 15.32
CA GLU A 213 5.23 7.74 16.77
C GLU A 213 5.04 9.17 17.30
N SER A 214 5.31 10.19 16.48
CA SER A 214 5.25 11.60 16.88
C SER A 214 3.94 12.31 16.55
N VAL A 215 3.13 11.80 15.61
CA VAL A 215 1.90 12.45 15.13
C VAL A 215 0.71 11.53 15.29
N ASN A 216 -0.25 11.97 16.09
CA ASN A 216 -1.58 11.37 16.13
C ASN A 216 -2.46 12.02 15.04
N PHE A 217 -2.63 11.32 13.92
CA PHE A 217 -3.40 11.84 12.79
C PHE A 217 -4.89 12.02 13.10
N ASN A 218 -5.47 11.21 13.99
CA ASN A 218 -6.84 11.41 14.46
C ASN A 218 -6.97 12.77 15.17
N GLU A 219 -6.06 13.08 16.09
CA GLU A 219 -6.06 14.36 16.80
C GLU A 219 -5.77 15.53 15.85
N LEU A 220 -4.86 15.37 14.88
CA LEU A 220 -4.59 16.39 13.88
C LEU A 220 -5.85 16.72 13.06
N ILE A 221 -6.57 15.70 12.58
CA ILE A 221 -7.82 15.89 11.82
C ILE A 221 -8.90 16.52 12.71
N LEU A 222 -9.09 15.99 13.93
CA LEU A 222 -10.08 16.51 14.88
C LEU A 222 -9.80 17.96 15.23
N SER A 223 -8.54 18.39 15.38
CA SER A 223 -8.21 19.79 15.65
C SER A 223 -8.73 20.73 14.56
N ILE A 224 -8.64 20.32 13.29
CA ILE A 224 -9.14 21.13 12.18
C ILE A 224 -10.68 21.11 12.13
N LEU A 225 -11.29 19.97 12.40
CA LEU A 225 -12.76 19.85 12.45
C LEU A 225 -13.34 20.73 13.55
N ASN A 226 -12.70 20.81 14.72
CA ASN A 226 -13.10 21.71 15.79
C ASN A 226 -13.02 23.19 15.35
N GLU A 227 -11.96 23.59 14.64
CA GLU A 227 -11.86 24.95 14.05
C GLU A 227 -13.02 25.23 13.07
N VAL A 228 -13.44 24.22 12.30
CA VAL A 228 -14.61 24.33 11.40
C VAL A 228 -15.89 24.53 12.18
N GLU A 229 -16.12 23.76 13.24
CA GLU A 229 -17.33 23.87 14.07
C GLU A 229 -17.45 25.25 14.72
N GLU A 230 -16.33 25.77 15.25
CA GLU A 230 -16.29 27.09 15.90
C GLU A 230 -16.51 28.23 14.89
N ASN A 231 -15.84 28.19 13.73
CA ASN A 231 -15.85 29.31 12.78
C ASN A 231 -17.10 29.34 11.88
N TYR A 232 -17.68 28.18 11.59
CA TYR A 232 -18.78 28.05 10.61
C TYR A 232 -20.08 27.54 11.23
N GLN A 233 -20.14 27.28 12.54
CA GLN A 233 -21.31 26.78 13.27
C GLN A 233 -21.88 25.48 12.64
N LEU A 234 -20.99 24.64 12.14
CA LEU A 234 -21.31 23.34 11.59
C LEU A 234 -21.19 22.27 12.66
N LYS A 235 -21.81 21.10 12.44
CA LYS A 235 -21.45 19.86 13.12
C LYS A 235 -20.55 19.05 12.21
N THR A 236 -19.51 18.41 12.77
CA THR A 236 -18.61 17.54 12.00
C THR A 236 -18.54 16.14 12.57
N GLU A 237 -18.12 15.19 11.77
CA GLU A 237 -17.85 13.82 12.19
C GLU A 237 -16.59 13.30 11.50
N LEU A 238 -15.79 12.55 12.28
CA LEU A 238 -14.62 11.81 11.80
C LEU A 238 -14.88 10.31 11.96
N GLU A 239 -14.65 9.56 10.91
CA GLU A 239 -14.67 8.10 10.90
C GLU A 239 -13.35 7.59 10.33
N GLU A 240 -12.57 6.87 11.14
CA GLU A 240 -11.40 6.14 10.63
C GLU A 240 -11.87 4.91 9.88
N ILE A 241 -11.46 4.78 8.61
CA ILE A 241 -11.72 3.60 7.80
C ILE A 241 -10.64 2.57 8.13
N LYS A 242 -10.90 1.76 9.13
CA LYS A 242 -9.98 0.68 9.52
C LYS A 242 -9.88 -0.34 8.40
N ARG A 243 -8.66 -0.71 8.04
CA ARG A 243 -8.43 -1.90 7.23
C ARG A 243 -8.74 -3.13 8.07
N ILE A 244 -9.62 -3.97 7.57
CA ILE A 244 -10.02 -5.19 8.26
C ILE A 244 -8.78 -6.08 8.43
N ASN A 245 -8.41 -6.37 9.68
CA ASN A 245 -7.37 -7.32 10.05
C ASN A 245 -5.94 -7.02 9.50
N TYR A 246 -5.60 -5.75 9.34
CA TYR A 246 -4.22 -5.32 9.13
C TYR A 246 -3.57 -5.13 10.51
N PRO A 247 -2.48 -5.82 10.85
CA PRO A 247 -1.83 -5.69 12.14
C PRO A 247 -1.31 -4.29 12.43
N ASN A 248 -0.80 -3.59 11.41
CA ASN A 248 -0.32 -2.21 11.52
C ASN A 248 -0.89 -1.32 10.40
N PRO A 249 -2.18 -0.90 10.51
CA PRO A 249 -2.88 -0.27 9.40
C PRO A 249 -2.38 1.13 9.02
N THR A 250 -1.70 1.84 9.91
CA THR A 250 -1.29 3.24 9.73
C THR A 250 0.22 3.46 9.77
N GLY A 251 0.98 2.49 10.26
CA GLY A 251 2.43 2.55 10.33
C GLY A 251 3.09 2.03 9.04
N PRO A 252 4.33 2.49 8.76
CA PRO A 252 5.11 1.94 7.66
C PRO A 252 5.52 0.50 7.96
N SER A 253 5.55 -0.34 6.94
CA SER A 253 6.13 -1.67 7.02
C SER A 253 7.64 -1.56 6.90
N ILE A 254 8.36 -2.09 7.89
CA ILE A 254 9.82 -1.92 8.02
C ILE A 254 10.52 -3.19 7.54
N MET A 255 11.39 -3.05 6.55
CA MET A 255 12.20 -4.17 6.06
C MET A 255 13.32 -4.52 7.03
N ASN A 256 13.77 -5.79 7.00
CA ASN A 256 14.90 -6.22 7.82
C ASN A 256 16.16 -5.45 7.43
N ALA A 257 16.71 -4.68 8.38
CA ALA A 257 17.80 -3.75 8.15
C ALA A 257 19.14 -4.45 7.84
N ASP A 258 19.37 -5.63 8.39
CA ASP A 258 20.61 -6.36 8.15
C ASP A 258 20.62 -6.99 6.75
N ASN A 259 19.46 -7.47 6.28
CA ASN A 259 19.32 -7.92 4.91
C ASN A 259 19.42 -6.75 3.91
N VAL A 260 18.97 -5.55 4.25
CA VAL A 260 19.18 -4.36 3.41
C VAL A 260 20.69 -4.10 3.25
N LYS A 261 21.48 -4.16 4.33
CA LYS A 261 22.95 -4.01 4.26
C LYS A 261 23.61 -5.11 3.42
N LYS A 262 23.14 -6.36 3.52
CA LYS A 262 23.61 -7.46 2.68
C LYS A 262 23.33 -7.17 1.21
N MET A 263 22.12 -6.73 0.87
CA MET A 263 21.77 -6.35 -0.51
C MET A 263 22.64 -5.19 -1.03
N GLU A 264 22.94 -4.17 -0.21
CA GLU A 264 23.89 -3.10 -0.58
C GLU A 264 25.29 -3.66 -0.89
N ALA A 265 25.78 -4.57 -0.03
CA ALA A 265 27.07 -5.23 -0.26
C ALA A 265 27.08 -6.07 -1.55
N ILE A 266 25.99 -6.80 -1.83
CA ILE A 266 25.81 -7.58 -3.06
C ILE A 266 25.78 -6.66 -4.28
N CYS A 267 25.05 -5.56 -4.27
CA CYS A 267 25.03 -4.58 -5.35
C CYS A 267 26.44 -4.02 -5.62
N ASN A 268 27.19 -3.67 -4.58
CA ASN A 268 28.58 -3.19 -4.70
C ASN A 268 29.50 -4.26 -5.29
N GLN A 269 29.36 -5.51 -4.89
CA GLN A 269 30.12 -6.63 -5.41
C GLN A 269 29.85 -6.89 -6.90
N LEU A 270 28.59 -6.77 -7.31
CA LEU A 270 28.17 -6.94 -8.70
C LEU A 270 28.44 -5.71 -9.57
N GLY A 271 28.82 -4.58 -8.97
CA GLY A 271 29.05 -3.32 -9.66
C GLY A 271 27.74 -2.61 -10.09
N TYR A 272 26.62 -2.92 -9.44
CA TYR A 272 25.32 -2.31 -9.75
C TYR A 272 25.12 -1.02 -8.95
N SER A 273 24.70 0.03 -9.63
CA SER A 273 24.22 1.25 -8.98
C SER A 273 22.92 0.96 -8.23
N HIS A 274 22.82 1.43 -7.00
CA HIS A 274 21.64 1.18 -6.17
C HIS A 274 21.29 2.38 -5.30
N SER A 275 20.06 2.41 -4.83
CA SER A 275 19.58 3.41 -3.87
C SER A 275 18.64 2.77 -2.86
N ILE A 276 18.70 3.26 -1.62
CA ILE A 276 17.66 2.95 -0.64
C ILE A 276 16.47 3.87 -0.91
N ILE A 277 15.32 3.29 -1.15
CA ILE A 277 14.08 4.01 -1.41
C ILE A 277 12.97 3.60 -0.45
N ASN A 278 12.09 4.57 -0.19
CA ASN A 278 10.84 4.34 0.52
C ASN A 278 9.71 4.43 -0.51
N ASN A 279 8.81 3.46 -0.54
CA ASN A 279 7.74 3.44 -1.53
C ASN A 279 6.36 3.59 -0.88
N GLY A 280 5.46 4.21 -1.63
CA GLY A 280 4.07 4.44 -1.23
C GLY A 280 3.08 3.36 -1.70
N THR A 281 3.49 2.40 -2.56
CA THR A 281 2.62 1.33 -3.07
C THR A 281 2.39 0.24 -2.03
N GLY A 282 1.26 -0.46 -2.13
CA GLY A 282 0.98 -1.63 -1.30
C GLY A 282 1.56 -2.89 -1.93
N HIS A 283 2.01 -3.84 -1.11
CA HIS A 283 2.54 -5.14 -1.53
C HIS A 283 2.26 -6.21 -0.49
N ASP A 284 2.34 -7.49 -0.86
CA ASP A 284 2.21 -8.60 0.10
C ASP A 284 3.25 -8.52 1.23
N SER A 285 4.43 -7.98 0.94
CA SER A 285 5.47 -7.67 1.92
C SER A 285 4.98 -6.82 3.10
N MET A 286 3.95 -5.97 2.91
CA MET A 286 3.38 -5.18 4.02
C MET A 286 2.77 -6.05 5.12
N ILE A 287 2.19 -7.18 4.75
CA ILE A 287 1.65 -8.13 5.71
C ILE A 287 2.78 -8.95 6.32
N MET A 288 3.70 -9.39 5.48
CA MET A 288 4.78 -10.30 5.91
C MET A 288 5.71 -9.65 6.94
N THR A 289 5.97 -8.33 6.85
CA THR A 289 6.84 -7.59 7.80
C THR A 289 6.37 -7.65 9.25
N ASP A 290 5.07 -7.86 9.50
CA ASP A 290 4.54 -7.98 10.86
C ASP A 290 4.79 -9.37 11.49
N PHE A 291 5.25 -10.35 10.71
CA PHE A 291 5.37 -11.74 11.13
C PHE A 291 6.77 -12.34 10.92
N VAL A 292 7.46 -11.93 9.84
CA VAL A 292 8.73 -12.54 9.44
C VAL A 292 9.70 -11.49 8.91
N ASP A 293 11.00 -11.80 8.93
CA ASP A 293 12.01 -10.96 8.30
C ASP A 293 11.73 -10.83 6.81
N THR A 294 11.44 -9.61 6.38
CA THR A 294 10.95 -9.33 5.03
C THR A 294 11.83 -8.29 4.35
N ASN A 295 12.06 -8.47 3.04
CA ASN A 295 12.78 -7.51 2.22
C ASN A 295 12.18 -7.40 0.82
N MET A 296 12.38 -6.24 0.19
CA MET A 296 11.98 -6.00 -1.19
C MET A 296 13.13 -5.42 -2.02
N ILE A 297 13.18 -5.87 -3.27
CA ILE A 297 14.09 -5.40 -4.31
C ILE A 297 13.25 -4.80 -5.42
N TYR A 298 13.55 -3.56 -5.81
CA TYR A 298 12.91 -2.91 -6.95
C TYR A 298 13.82 -2.84 -8.16
N VAL A 299 13.20 -2.98 -9.32
CA VAL A 299 13.83 -2.72 -10.61
C VAL A 299 13.16 -1.53 -11.29
N PRO A 300 13.89 -0.78 -12.15
CA PRO A 300 13.37 0.43 -12.78
C PRO A 300 12.09 0.19 -13.59
N SER A 301 11.11 1.06 -13.43
CA SER A 301 9.95 1.16 -14.31
C SER A 301 10.15 2.28 -15.31
N LYS A 302 10.01 1.96 -16.60
CA LYS A 302 10.15 2.91 -17.71
C LYS A 302 8.89 3.76 -17.90
N ASN A 303 8.87 4.59 -18.94
CA ASN A 303 7.73 5.41 -19.32
C ASN A 303 7.21 6.32 -18.18
N GLY A 304 8.14 6.81 -17.33
CA GLY A 304 7.78 7.66 -16.20
C GLY A 304 7.24 6.91 -14.98
N GLY A 305 7.39 5.59 -14.94
CA GLY A 305 6.96 4.75 -13.82
C GLY A 305 5.47 4.43 -13.83
N VAL A 306 4.81 4.53 -14.99
CA VAL A 306 3.39 4.16 -15.13
C VAL A 306 3.20 2.67 -14.89
N SER A 307 2.10 2.32 -14.20
CA SER A 307 1.69 0.95 -13.93
C SER A 307 0.18 0.80 -14.13
N HIS A 308 -0.33 -0.44 -14.19
CA HIS A 308 -1.73 -0.77 -14.42
C HIS A 308 -2.29 -0.22 -15.75
N CYS A 309 -1.43 -0.08 -16.74
CA CYS A 309 -1.79 0.39 -18.08
C CYS A 309 -0.94 -0.32 -19.15
N PRO A 310 -1.35 -0.26 -20.43
CA PRO A 310 -0.60 -0.90 -21.52
C PRO A 310 0.81 -0.34 -21.72
N GLU A 311 1.09 0.86 -21.23
CA GLU A 311 2.37 1.55 -21.34
C GLU A 311 3.37 1.13 -20.24
N GLU A 312 2.96 0.29 -19.29
CA GLU A 312 3.85 -0.26 -18.28
C GLU A 312 4.99 -1.03 -18.96
N TRP A 313 6.22 -0.69 -18.58
CA TRP A 313 7.39 -1.31 -19.16
C TRP A 313 8.57 -1.36 -18.19
N THR A 314 9.29 -2.46 -18.23
CA THR A 314 10.58 -2.66 -17.56
C THR A 314 11.49 -3.44 -18.48
N ASP A 315 12.75 -3.01 -18.61
CA ASP A 315 13.71 -3.71 -19.45
C ASP A 315 14.12 -5.03 -18.77
N TYR A 316 14.26 -6.09 -19.58
CA TYR A 316 14.67 -7.40 -19.05
C TYR A 316 16.06 -7.38 -18.40
N GLU A 317 16.96 -6.51 -18.86
CA GLU A 317 18.27 -6.30 -18.24
C GLU A 317 18.15 -5.72 -16.81
N ASP A 318 17.16 -4.86 -16.57
CA ASP A 318 16.89 -4.33 -15.23
C ASP A 318 16.30 -5.43 -14.32
N ILE A 319 15.37 -6.24 -14.86
CA ILE A 319 14.83 -7.40 -14.14
C ILE A 319 15.95 -8.38 -13.79
N LYS A 320 16.87 -8.64 -14.74
CA LYS A 320 18.03 -9.51 -14.52
C LYS A 320 18.89 -9.01 -13.37
N LYS A 321 19.20 -7.70 -13.28
CA LYS A 321 20.00 -7.15 -12.18
C LYS A 321 19.32 -7.32 -10.82
N GLY A 322 18.00 -7.08 -10.75
CA GLY A 322 17.23 -7.38 -9.56
C GLY A 322 17.27 -8.87 -9.20
N ALA A 323 17.14 -9.75 -10.18
CA ALA A 323 17.21 -11.20 -9.99
C ALA A 323 18.63 -11.66 -9.56
N ASP A 324 19.70 -11.04 -10.05
CA ASP A 324 21.07 -11.32 -9.59
C ASP A 324 21.24 -10.96 -8.11
N VAL A 325 20.69 -9.82 -7.66
CA VAL A 325 20.70 -9.45 -6.24
C VAL A 325 19.87 -10.44 -5.41
N LEU A 326 18.68 -10.81 -5.91
CA LEU A 326 17.82 -11.82 -5.26
C LEU A 326 18.56 -13.16 -5.14
N LEU A 327 19.21 -13.64 -6.20
CA LEU A 327 19.97 -14.89 -6.24
C LEU A 327 21.05 -14.90 -5.13
N HIS A 328 21.88 -13.87 -5.09
CA HIS A 328 22.98 -13.80 -4.12
C HIS A 328 22.47 -13.69 -2.69
N LEU A 329 21.41 -12.91 -2.46
CA LEU A 329 20.77 -12.81 -1.15
C LEU A 329 20.19 -14.15 -0.69
N VAL A 330 19.49 -14.87 -1.58
CA VAL A 330 18.95 -16.21 -1.28
C VAL A 330 20.08 -17.21 -0.99
N MET A 331 21.17 -17.17 -1.76
CA MET A 331 22.34 -18.03 -1.51
C MET A 331 22.94 -17.79 -0.14
N GLU A 332 23.03 -16.53 0.31
CA GLU A 332 23.56 -16.15 1.61
C GLU A 332 22.59 -16.57 2.74
N LEU A 333 21.31 -16.20 2.63
CA LEU A 333 20.32 -16.45 3.67
C LEU A 333 19.91 -17.90 3.83
N SER A 334 20.09 -18.72 2.79
CA SER A 334 19.75 -20.15 2.81
C SER A 334 20.82 -21.04 3.47
N LYS A 335 21.93 -20.45 3.93
CA LYS A 335 22.95 -21.15 4.70
C LYS A 335 22.75 -21.01 6.22
N GLN A 336 23.19 -22.04 6.95
CA GLN A 336 23.39 -21.93 8.40
C GLN A 336 24.64 -21.11 8.66
N GLU A 337 24.58 -20.25 9.68
CA GLU A 337 25.71 -19.49 10.18
C GLU A 337 26.75 -20.38 10.87
#